data_b157362ba391584e0bf4033b1e2444a8
#
_entry.id   b157362ba391584e0bf4033b1e2444a8
#
_cell.length_a   1.000
_cell.length_b   1.000
_cell.length_c   1.000
_cell.angle_alpha   90.00
_cell.angle_beta   90.00
_cell.angle_gamma   90.00
#
_symmetry.space_group_name_H-M   'P 1'
#
loop_
_entity.id
_entity.type
_entity.pdbx_description
1 polymer ?
#
loop_
_entity_poly.entity_id
_entity_poly.type
_entity_poly.pdbx_seq_one_letter_code
_entity_poly.pdbx_strand_id
1 'polypeptide(L)'
;MGLHPSPRDRASRSRRGAVSLLVLCTILLLGPSGYPELAAASLRVVTSVAPLTDMVKQVGGEALQVHGLVPEGVNSHTFQPAPGDIQYLGQADLVVLNGLDLDIPIAKLVRSSAKPGATVLQLGDKTISQAEWVFDFSFPKAQGHPNPHLWLNVDYAMHYVTLIRDQVSALDQDNAALYHRRAADYLTQLAHLDHCIAWAIGTLAPPQRKLLTYHDSWPYFARRYGMTVVGAVQPANFSEPAPREVARLIDQLRQEHVPAVFGSEVFPSKVLQKIATEAGVRYVTTLRDDVLPGQPGEADHSYIGMMRHNVTTMLDALGGTSASFTTCLQAPPTR
;
A
#
# COMPACT_ATOMS: atom_id res chain seq x y z
N MET A 1 -71.76 48.82 -32.54
CA MET A 1 -71.65 50.26 -32.76
C MET A 1 -70.27 50.46 -33.20
N GLY A 2 -70.00 50.57 -34.42
CA GLY A 2 -70.07 51.64 -35.39
C GLY A 2 -68.71 52.35 -35.32
N LEU A 3 -68.00 52.68 -36.30
CA LEU A 3 -68.07 52.75 -37.74
C LEU A 3 -66.66 53.08 -38.28
N HIS A 4 -66.36 52.58 -39.43
CA HIS A 4 -65.36 53.09 -40.41
C HIS A 4 -65.61 54.59 -40.73
N PRO A 5 -64.69 55.32 -41.44
CA PRO A 5 -63.99 54.89 -42.63
C PRO A 5 -62.63 55.54 -42.94
N SER A 6 -61.92 54.95 -43.94
CA SER A 6 -60.93 55.44 -44.89
C SER A 6 -61.39 56.78 -45.59
N PRO A 7 -60.68 57.47 -46.61
CA PRO A 7 -59.47 57.09 -47.37
C PRO A 7 -58.58 58.26 -47.88
N ARG A 8 -57.59 57.92 -48.79
CA ARG A 8 -56.98 58.70 -49.89
C ARG A 8 -55.99 59.80 -49.55
N ASP A 9 -54.93 60.13 -50.28
CA ASP A 9 -54.54 59.93 -51.68
C ASP A 9 -53.05 60.34 -51.89
N ARG A 10 -52.41 59.68 -52.86
CA ARG A 10 -51.41 60.16 -53.86
C ARG A 10 -50.26 61.11 -53.50
N ALA A 11 -49.09 60.76 -53.87
CA ALA A 11 -48.34 61.13 -55.05
C ALA A 11 -46.91 60.78 -55.06
N SER A 12 -46.51 60.03 -56.04
CA SER A 12 -45.34 59.97 -56.86
C SER A 12 -44.23 61.05 -56.64
N ARG A 13 -43.00 60.58 -56.56
CA ARG A 13 -41.89 61.06 -57.41
C ARG A 13 -40.67 60.15 -57.31
N SER A 14 -40.26 59.70 -58.48
CA SER A 14 -39.02 59.06 -58.80
C SER A 14 -37.78 59.87 -58.43
N ARG A 15 -36.74 59.20 -57.91
CA ARG A 15 -35.34 59.54 -58.34
C ARG A 15 -34.46 58.31 -58.14
N ARG A 16 -33.72 58.09 -59.24
CA ARG A 16 -32.63 57.12 -59.42
C ARG A 16 -31.48 57.39 -58.44
N GLY A 17 -30.80 56.39 -58.00
CA GLY A 17 -29.54 56.55 -57.28
C GLY A 17 -28.95 55.30 -56.72
N ALA A 18 -27.95 54.78 -57.41
CA ALA A 18 -26.78 54.04 -56.98
C ALA A 18 -27.04 52.70 -56.15
N VAL A 19 -26.82 51.63 -56.85
CA VAL A 19 -26.52 50.30 -56.27
C VAL A 19 -25.11 50.35 -55.72
N SER A 20 -24.92 50.44 -54.41
CA SER A 20 -23.71 50.13 -53.70
C SER A 20 -23.69 48.69 -53.29
N LEU A 21 -22.92 47.89 -53.98
CA LEU A 21 -22.66 46.48 -53.67
C LEU A 21 -21.74 46.41 -52.44
N LEU A 22 -22.31 46.23 -51.25
CA LEU A 22 -21.52 45.97 -50.05
C LEU A 22 -21.18 44.46 -50.01
N VAL A 23 -19.96 44.12 -50.42
CA VAL A 23 -19.41 42.78 -50.23
C VAL A 23 -19.09 42.60 -48.75
N LEU A 24 -19.98 41.90 -48.05
CA LEU A 24 -19.78 41.48 -46.64
C LEU A 24 -18.77 40.33 -46.63
N CYS A 25 -17.46 40.62 -46.42
CA CYS A 25 -16.47 39.61 -46.10
C CYS A 25 -16.76 39.03 -44.72
N THR A 26 -17.47 37.89 -44.68
CA THR A 26 -17.58 37.07 -43.49
C THR A 26 -16.25 36.37 -43.26
N ILE A 27 -15.38 36.96 -42.40
CA ILE A 27 -14.20 36.28 -41.90
C ILE A 27 -14.73 35.21 -40.93
N LEU A 28 -14.78 33.95 -41.37
CA LEU A 28 -14.91 32.80 -40.51
C LEU A 28 -13.63 32.76 -39.65
N LEU A 29 -13.73 33.23 -38.41
CA LEU A 29 -12.76 32.93 -37.35
C LEU A 29 -12.87 31.44 -37.04
N LEU A 30 -12.10 30.61 -37.72
CA LEU A 30 -11.78 29.26 -37.28
C LEU A 30 -11.00 29.42 -35.96
N GLY A 31 -11.71 29.39 -34.83
CA GLY A 31 -11.10 29.19 -33.52
C GLY A 31 -10.29 27.89 -33.54
N PRO A 32 -9.24 27.78 -32.74
CA PRO A 32 -8.48 26.54 -32.66
C PRO A 32 -9.45 25.43 -32.28
N SER A 33 -9.70 24.52 -33.22
CA SER A 33 -10.39 23.25 -32.96
C SER A 33 -9.54 22.52 -31.93
N GLY A 34 -9.92 22.66 -30.65
CA GLY A 34 -9.42 21.81 -29.59
C GLY A 34 -9.79 20.38 -29.95
N TYR A 35 -8.89 19.65 -30.56
CA TYR A 35 -9.00 18.21 -30.63
C TYR A 35 -9.09 17.74 -29.17
N PRO A 36 -10.09 16.93 -28.82
CA PRO A 36 -10.09 16.32 -27.51
C PRO A 36 -8.77 15.54 -27.43
N GLU A 37 -7.88 15.99 -26.55
CA GLU A 37 -6.69 15.23 -26.19
C GLU A 37 -7.25 13.89 -25.68
N LEU A 38 -7.06 12.84 -26.46
CA LEU A 38 -7.38 11.48 -26.02
C LEU A 38 -6.56 11.28 -24.75
N ALA A 39 -7.20 11.42 -23.60
CA ALA A 39 -6.59 11.07 -22.33
C ALA A 39 -5.98 9.68 -22.49
N ALA A 40 -4.65 9.60 -22.43
CA ALA A 40 -3.94 8.34 -22.50
C ALA A 40 -4.59 7.39 -21.48
N ALA A 41 -4.92 6.17 -21.91
CA ALA A 41 -5.57 5.22 -21.01
C ALA A 41 -4.66 5.00 -19.81
N SER A 42 -5.16 5.27 -18.60
CA SER A 42 -4.40 5.09 -17.36
C SER A 42 -3.85 3.67 -17.28
N LEU A 43 -2.57 3.53 -16.92
CA LEU A 43 -1.92 2.24 -16.72
C LEU A 43 -2.66 1.44 -15.63
N ARG A 44 -3.03 0.20 -15.94
CA ARG A 44 -3.74 -0.69 -15.02
C ARG A 44 -2.75 -1.55 -14.25
N VAL A 45 -2.73 -1.36 -12.93
CA VAL A 45 -1.82 -2.07 -12.03
C VAL A 45 -2.61 -2.96 -11.09
N VAL A 46 -2.25 -4.23 -11.04
CA VAL A 46 -2.77 -5.19 -10.06
C VAL A 46 -1.69 -5.49 -9.04
N THR A 47 -2.06 -5.51 -7.77
CA THR A 47 -1.13 -5.75 -6.65
C THR A 47 -1.61 -6.91 -5.80
N SER A 48 -0.74 -7.52 -4.97
CA SER A 48 -1.14 -8.56 -4.03
C SER A 48 -1.73 -7.98 -2.74
N VAL A 49 -0.92 -7.60 -1.76
CA VAL A 49 -1.35 -7.19 -0.41
C VAL A 49 -1.52 -5.67 -0.27
N ALA A 50 -2.31 -5.24 0.71
CA ALA A 50 -2.68 -3.84 0.91
C ALA A 50 -1.49 -2.87 1.09
N PRO A 51 -0.39 -3.20 1.81
CA PRO A 51 0.78 -2.33 1.89
C PRO A 51 1.40 -2.02 0.53
N LEU A 52 1.48 -3.02 -0.37
CA LEU A 52 1.99 -2.82 -1.73
C LEU A 52 1.02 -2.00 -2.57
N THR A 53 -0.29 -2.22 -2.40
CA THR A 53 -1.34 -1.44 -3.06
C THR A 53 -1.21 0.04 -2.72
N ASP A 54 -0.98 0.36 -1.44
CA ASP A 54 -0.76 1.75 -1.02
C ASP A 54 0.52 2.34 -1.63
N MET A 55 1.65 1.63 -1.58
CA MET A 55 2.90 2.11 -2.17
C MET A 55 2.76 2.43 -3.66
N VAL A 56 2.05 1.58 -4.43
CA VAL A 56 1.77 1.85 -5.85
C VAL A 56 0.89 3.09 -6.01
N LYS A 57 -0.14 3.27 -5.19
CA LYS A 57 -1.00 4.46 -5.19
C LYS A 57 -0.23 5.73 -4.81
N GLN A 58 0.69 5.66 -3.86
CA GLN A 58 1.54 6.80 -3.47
C GLN A 58 2.42 7.27 -4.63
N VAL A 59 2.99 6.33 -5.40
CA VAL A 59 3.81 6.65 -6.58
C VAL A 59 2.95 7.14 -7.74
N GLY A 60 1.85 6.46 -8.04
CA GLY A 60 1.06 6.70 -9.25
C GLY A 60 0.02 7.80 -9.13
N GLY A 61 -0.59 7.98 -7.95
CA GLY A 61 -1.75 8.87 -7.80
C GLY A 61 -2.88 8.50 -8.76
N GLU A 62 -3.52 9.52 -9.30
CA GLU A 62 -4.64 9.38 -10.24
C GLU A 62 -4.21 8.91 -11.65
N ALA A 63 -2.91 8.89 -11.93
CA ALA A 63 -2.40 8.43 -13.23
C ALA A 63 -2.43 6.90 -13.38
N LEU A 64 -2.59 6.15 -12.27
CA LEU A 64 -2.68 4.69 -12.27
C LEU A 64 -4.07 4.21 -11.82
N GLN A 65 -4.57 3.16 -12.47
CA GLN A 65 -5.72 2.38 -11.98
C GLN A 65 -5.20 1.20 -11.18
N VAL A 66 -5.27 1.26 -9.86
CA VAL A 66 -4.67 0.25 -8.98
C VAL A 66 -5.74 -0.62 -8.34
N HIS A 67 -5.58 -1.94 -8.46
CA HIS A 67 -6.46 -2.94 -7.84
C HIS A 67 -5.65 -3.93 -6.99
N GLY A 68 -5.97 -4.03 -5.70
CA GLY A 68 -5.40 -5.04 -4.79
C GLY A 68 -6.22 -6.33 -4.85
N LEU A 69 -5.54 -7.48 -5.00
CA LEU A 69 -6.20 -8.79 -5.10
C LEU A 69 -6.57 -9.38 -3.73
N VAL A 70 -5.66 -9.28 -2.77
CA VAL A 70 -5.92 -9.83 -1.42
C VAL A 70 -6.78 -8.84 -0.66
N PRO A 71 -8.04 -9.19 -0.32
CA PRO A 71 -8.87 -8.32 0.50
C PRO A 71 -8.27 -8.14 1.90
N GLU A 72 -8.41 -6.94 2.45
CA GLU A 72 -7.96 -6.69 3.82
C GLU A 72 -8.66 -7.60 4.83
N GLY A 73 -7.91 -8.11 5.81
CA GLY A 73 -8.39 -9.07 6.80
C GLY A 73 -8.40 -10.52 6.32
N VAL A 74 -7.95 -10.80 5.11
CA VAL A 74 -7.76 -12.16 4.58
C VAL A 74 -6.29 -12.55 4.69
N ASN A 75 -6.02 -13.78 5.13
CA ASN A 75 -4.68 -14.33 5.22
C ASN A 75 -4.03 -14.42 3.82
N SER A 76 -3.01 -13.61 3.58
CA SER A 76 -2.29 -13.53 2.31
C SER A 76 -1.58 -14.84 1.93
N HIS A 77 -1.08 -15.61 2.90
CA HIS A 77 -0.37 -16.88 2.68
C HIS A 77 -1.28 -18.00 2.17
N THR A 78 -2.57 -17.95 2.49
CA THR A 78 -3.55 -18.98 2.12
C THR A 78 -4.63 -18.45 1.18
N PHE A 79 -4.52 -17.19 0.76
CA PHE A 79 -5.46 -16.56 -0.17
C PHE A 79 -5.54 -17.35 -1.47
N GLN A 80 -6.77 -17.63 -1.90
CA GLN A 80 -7.06 -18.24 -3.18
C GLN A 80 -7.81 -17.25 -4.05
N PRO A 81 -7.24 -16.87 -5.22
CA PRO A 81 -7.91 -15.93 -6.13
C PRO A 81 -9.28 -16.43 -6.57
N ALA A 82 -10.24 -15.52 -6.67
CA ALA A 82 -11.60 -15.77 -7.14
C ALA A 82 -11.70 -15.62 -8.69
N PRO A 83 -12.74 -16.15 -9.33
CA PRO A 83 -12.93 -15.97 -10.78
C PRO A 83 -12.97 -14.50 -11.24
N GLY A 84 -13.43 -13.58 -10.37
CA GLY A 84 -13.41 -12.13 -10.65
C GLY A 84 -11.99 -11.55 -10.80
N ASP A 85 -11.02 -12.10 -10.10
CA ASP A 85 -9.62 -11.65 -10.15
C ASP A 85 -8.98 -11.88 -11.52
N ILE A 86 -9.47 -12.88 -12.26
CA ILE A 86 -9.05 -13.17 -13.64
C ILE A 86 -9.30 -11.97 -14.55
N GLN A 87 -10.42 -11.26 -14.35
CA GLN A 87 -10.76 -10.09 -15.18
C GLN A 87 -9.78 -8.94 -14.96
N TYR A 88 -9.40 -8.68 -13.70
CA TYR A 88 -8.41 -7.66 -13.39
C TYR A 88 -7.03 -8.03 -13.97
N LEU A 89 -6.59 -9.26 -13.79
CA LEU A 89 -5.32 -9.76 -14.34
C LEU A 89 -5.30 -9.75 -15.86
N GLY A 90 -6.41 -10.12 -16.51
CA GLY A 90 -6.55 -10.11 -17.98
C GLY A 90 -6.51 -8.70 -18.59
N GLN A 91 -6.59 -7.67 -17.78
CA GLN A 91 -6.54 -6.27 -18.21
C GLN A 91 -5.30 -5.53 -17.69
N ALA A 92 -4.54 -6.13 -16.78
CA ALA A 92 -3.39 -5.49 -16.14
C ALA A 92 -2.23 -5.26 -17.12
N ASP A 93 -1.66 -4.08 -17.09
CA ASP A 93 -0.39 -3.72 -17.76
C ASP A 93 0.80 -4.14 -16.91
N LEU A 94 0.64 -4.02 -15.58
CA LEU A 94 1.62 -4.36 -14.57
C LEU A 94 0.96 -5.14 -13.44
N VAL A 95 1.61 -6.22 -13.02
CA VAL A 95 1.27 -6.97 -11.80
C VAL A 95 2.44 -6.83 -10.83
N VAL A 96 2.16 -6.28 -9.64
CA VAL A 96 3.13 -6.07 -8.57
C VAL A 96 2.86 -7.07 -7.45
N LEU A 97 3.79 -7.97 -7.24
CA LEU A 97 3.75 -9.02 -6.23
C LEU A 97 4.84 -8.77 -5.19
N ASN A 98 4.63 -9.27 -3.99
CA ASN A 98 5.70 -9.27 -3.00
C ASN A 98 6.86 -10.19 -3.44
N GLY A 99 6.57 -11.37 -3.94
CA GLY A 99 7.58 -12.41 -4.15
C GLY A 99 7.94 -13.14 -2.86
N LEU A 100 9.13 -13.74 -2.80
CA LEU A 100 9.59 -14.57 -1.67
C LEU A 100 8.55 -15.63 -1.28
N ASP A 101 7.91 -16.22 -2.28
CA ASP A 101 6.90 -17.28 -2.14
C ASP A 101 5.59 -16.88 -1.42
N LEU A 102 5.37 -15.61 -1.08
CA LEU A 102 4.09 -15.16 -0.50
C LEU A 102 2.94 -15.38 -1.48
N ASP A 103 3.15 -14.96 -2.73
CA ASP A 103 2.08 -14.81 -3.73
C ASP A 103 1.95 -16.05 -4.65
N ILE A 104 2.37 -17.24 -4.23
CA ILE A 104 2.39 -18.46 -5.10
C ILE A 104 1.06 -18.68 -5.81
N PRO A 105 -0.12 -18.65 -5.17
CA PRO A 105 -1.40 -18.84 -5.85
C PRO A 105 -1.69 -17.75 -6.89
N ILE A 106 -1.39 -16.49 -6.54
CA ILE A 106 -1.56 -15.34 -7.44
C ILE A 106 -0.60 -15.43 -8.62
N ALA A 107 0.68 -15.73 -8.38
CA ALA A 107 1.69 -15.87 -9.43
C ALA A 107 1.34 -17.01 -10.42
N LYS A 108 0.73 -18.09 -9.94
CA LYS A 108 0.20 -19.16 -10.80
C LYS A 108 -0.93 -18.65 -11.68
N LEU A 109 -1.88 -17.89 -11.11
CA LEU A 109 -2.99 -17.31 -11.85
C LEU A 109 -2.51 -16.28 -12.88
N VAL A 110 -1.53 -15.43 -12.52
CA VAL A 110 -0.91 -14.47 -13.44
C VAL A 110 -0.35 -15.16 -14.68
N ARG A 111 0.39 -16.26 -14.51
CA ARG A 111 0.94 -17.02 -15.64
C ARG A 111 -0.12 -17.56 -16.60
N SER A 112 -1.32 -17.86 -16.11
CA SER A 112 -2.40 -18.42 -16.94
C SER A 112 -3.39 -17.38 -17.47
N SER A 113 -3.47 -16.20 -16.87
CA SER A 113 -4.60 -15.28 -17.08
C SER A 113 -4.19 -13.82 -17.36
N ALA A 114 -2.92 -13.44 -17.14
CA ALA A 114 -2.46 -12.11 -17.49
C ALA A 114 -2.49 -11.92 -19.02
N LYS A 115 -2.80 -10.68 -19.46
CA LYS A 115 -2.78 -10.39 -20.89
C LYS A 115 -1.37 -10.54 -21.47
N PRO A 116 -1.23 -10.87 -22.76
CA PRO A 116 0.06 -10.91 -23.43
C PRO A 116 0.79 -9.57 -23.31
N GLY A 117 2.05 -9.61 -22.86
CA GLY A 117 2.88 -8.41 -22.66
C GLY A 117 2.70 -7.72 -21.30
N ALA A 118 1.84 -8.21 -20.41
CA ALA A 118 1.80 -7.73 -19.04
C ALA A 118 3.14 -7.94 -18.33
N THR A 119 3.61 -6.91 -17.64
CA THR A 119 4.83 -7.02 -16.83
C THR A 119 4.52 -7.55 -15.44
N VAL A 120 5.37 -8.41 -14.90
CA VAL A 120 5.29 -8.90 -13.52
C VAL A 120 6.51 -8.43 -12.74
N LEU A 121 6.28 -7.68 -11.66
CA LEU A 121 7.31 -7.15 -10.77
C LEU A 121 7.19 -7.84 -9.41
N GLN A 122 8.16 -8.69 -9.08
CA GLN A 122 8.30 -9.30 -7.76
C GLN A 122 9.29 -8.47 -6.94
N LEU A 123 8.78 -7.73 -5.97
CA LEU A 123 9.53 -6.70 -5.25
C LEU A 123 10.60 -7.29 -4.33
N GLY A 124 10.25 -8.29 -3.53
CA GLY A 124 11.16 -8.91 -2.57
C GLY A 124 12.33 -9.61 -3.25
N ASP A 125 12.08 -10.33 -4.35
CA ASP A 125 13.13 -11.02 -5.11
C ASP A 125 14.15 -10.07 -5.75
N LYS A 126 13.76 -8.78 -5.91
CA LYS A 126 14.64 -7.72 -6.44
C LYS A 126 15.28 -6.87 -5.33
N THR A 127 14.82 -7.00 -4.09
CA THR A 127 15.27 -6.17 -2.96
C THR A 127 16.38 -6.83 -2.18
N ILE A 128 16.31 -8.14 -1.94
CA ILE A 128 17.33 -8.90 -1.21
C ILE A 128 17.79 -10.12 -1.99
N SER A 129 19.03 -10.53 -1.70
CA SER A 129 19.60 -11.78 -2.18
C SER A 129 19.21 -12.96 -1.27
N GLN A 130 19.38 -14.19 -1.76
CA GLN A 130 19.19 -15.40 -0.94
C GLN A 130 20.04 -15.46 0.32
N ALA A 131 21.18 -14.79 0.34
CA ALA A 131 22.07 -14.71 1.51
C ALA A 131 21.44 -13.89 2.66
N GLU A 132 20.47 -13.04 2.35
CA GLU A 132 19.77 -12.17 3.30
C GLU A 132 18.44 -12.76 3.75
N TRP A 133 18.01 -13.88 3.15
CA TRP A 133 16.78 -14.55 3.52
C TRP A 133 16.77 -14.91 5.00
N VAL A 134 15.62 -14.66 5.66
CA VAL A 134 15.36 -15.08 7.02
C VAL A 134 14.47 -16.30 7.01
N PHE A 135 14.92 -17.31 7.75
CA PHE A 135 14.15 -18.50 8.09
C PHE A 135 13.95 -18.49 9.59
N ASP A 136 12.73 -18.66 10.05
CA ASP A 136 12.37 -18.56 11.45
C ASP A 136 11.23 -19.53 11.85
N PHE A 137 10.41 -19.17 12.84
CA PHE A 137 9.49 -20.09 13.51
C PHE A 137 8.42 -20.65 12.59
N SER A 138 7.73 -19.77 11.83
CA SER A 138 6.68 -20.18 10.89
C SER A 138 7.24 -20.43 9.47
N PHE A 139 8.48 -20.04 9.21
CA PHE A 139 9.18 -20.19 7.95
C PHE A 139 10.49 -20.98 8.11
N PRO A 140 10.43 -22.27 8.51
CA PRO A 140 11.63 -23.05 8.79
C PRO A 140 12.41 -23.35 7.48
N LYS A 141 13.73 -23.26 7.54
CA LYS A 141 14.61 -23.48 6.37
C LYS A 141 14.36 -24.81 5.66
N ALA A 142 13.91 -25.83 6.38
CA ALA A 142 13.60 -27.15 5.81
C ALA A 142 12.46 -27.11 4.77
N GLN A 143 11.59 -26.10 4.82
CA GLN A 143 10.51 -25.91 3.87
C GLN A 143 10.96 -25.14 2.62
N GLY A 144 12.12 -24.48 2.66
CA GLY A 144 12.69 -23.76 1.51
C GLY A 144 12.10 -22.38 1.25
N HIS A 145 11.05 -21.97 1.98
CA HIS A 145 10.36 -20.70 1.82
C HIS A 145 10.84 -19.71 2.90
N PRO A 146 11.48 -18.58 2.55
CA PRO A 146 11.88 -17.58 3.54
C PRO A 146 10.69 -16.81 4.06
N ASN A 147 10.87 -16.14 5.22
CA ASN A 147 9.90 -15.16 5.68
C ASN A 147 9.74 -14.03 4.63
N PRO A 148 8.51 -13.74 4.15
CA PRO A 148 8.32 -12.82 3.03
C PRO A 148 8.08 -11.35 3.41
N HIS A 149 7.97 -11.01 4.72
CA HIS A 149 7.46 -9.73 5.21
C HIS A 149 8.52 -8.61 5.19
N LEU A 150 9.11 -8.36 4.00
CA LEU A 150 10.17 -7.35 3.84
C LEU A 150 9.67 -5.92 4.08
N TRP A 151 8.42 -5.64 3.71
CA TRP A 151 7.85 -4.29 3.81
C TRP A 151 7.78 -3.75 5.23
N LEU A 152 7.84 -4.60 6.27
CA LEU A 152 7.90 -4.15 7.65
C LEU A 152 9.26 -3.53 8.03
N ASN A 153 10.30 -3.75 7.26
CA ASN A 153 11.51 -2.95 7.28
C ASN A 153 11.35 -1.76 6.33
N VAL A 154 11.30 -0.54 6.88
CA VAL A 154 11.04 0.67 6.07
C VAL A 154 12.12 0.93 5.02
N ASP A 155 13.38 0.52 5.27
CA ASP A 155 14.45 0.62 4.28
C ASP A 155 14.14 -0.26 3.05
N TYR A 156 13.67 -1.49 3.24
CA TYR A 156 13.21 -2.33 2.14
C TYR A 156 11.94 -1.80 1.46
N ALA A 157 11.05 -1.16 2.21
CA ALA A 157 9.89 -0.49 1.64
C ALA A 157 10.30 0.69 0.72
N MET A 158 11.37 1.42 1.05
CA MET A 158 11.94 2.44 0.16
C MET A 158 12.50 1.84 -1.14
N HIS A 159 13.12 0.66 -1.06
CA HIS A 159 13.54 -0.09 -2.25
C HIS A 159 12.33 -0.49 -3.10
N TYR A 160 11.24 -0.96 -2.48
CA TYR A 160 9.98 -1.28 -3.17
C TYR A 160 9.44 -0.08 -3.93
N VAL A 161 9.37 1.09 -3.28
CA VAL A 161 8.91 2.35 -3.90
C VAL A 161 9.78 2.73 -5.10
N THR A 162 11.10 2.54 -4.99
CA THR A 162 12.04 2.80 -6.09
C THR A 162 11.79 1.87 -7.28
N LEU A 163 11.63 0.57 -7.05
CA LEU A 163 11.34 -0.42 -8.08
C LEU A 163 9.99 -0.16 -8.76
N ILE A 164 8.96 0.20 -7.98
CA ILE A 164 7.64 0.56 -8.49
C ILE A 164 7.75 1.79 -9.40
N ARG A 165 8.39 2.88 -8.93
CA ARG A 165 8.62 4.11 -9.71
C ARG A 165 9.29 3.81 -11.04
N ASP A 166 10.36 3.04 -11.03
CA ASP A 166 11.14 2.76 -12.23
C ASP A 166 10.32 1.93 -13.23
N GLN A 167 9.54 0.97 -12.73
CA GLN A 167 8.71 0.12 -13.57
C GLN A 167 7.53 0.88 -14.19
N VAL A 168 6.79 1.68 -13.41
CA VAL A 168 5.66 2.47 -13.97
C VAL A 168 6.16 3.55 -14.92
N SER A 169 7.33 4.17 -14.63
CA SER A 169 7.95 5.17 -15.53
C SER A 169 8.39 4.55 -16.85
N ALA A 170 8.83 3.30 -16.86
CA ALA A 170 9.21 2.59 -18.09
C ALA A 170 7.99 2.24 -18.95
N LEU A 171 6.85 1.93 -18.33
CA LEU A 171 5.60 1.56 -19.01
C LEU A 171 4.77 2.77 -19.46
N ASP A 172 4.91 3.92 -18.77
CA ASP A 172 4.16 5.15 -19.03
C ASP A 172 5.12 6.34 -18.95
N GLN A 173 5.82 6.54 -20.07
CA GLN A 173 6.86 7.57 -20.18
C GLN A 173 6.31 8.99 -20.13
N ASP A 174 5.08 9.20 -20.54
CA ASP A 174 4.43 10.52 -20.54
C ASP A 174 4.23 11.03 -19.11
N ASN A 175 3.96 10.14 -18.17
CA ASN A 175 3.79 10.44 -16.76
C ASN A 175 5.06 10.19 -15.91
N ALA A 176 6.20 9.79 -16.51
CA ALA A 176 7.42 9.45 -15.78
C ALA A 176 7.88 10.55 -14.81
N ALA A 177 7.85 11.82 -15.24
CA ALA A 177 8.21 12.95 -14.40
C ALA A 177 7.29 13.12 -13.17
N LEU A 178 6.01 12.77 -13.29
CA LEU A 178 5.05 12.76 -12.18
C LEU A 178 5.42 11.64 -11.18
N TYR A 179 5.65 10.42 -11.66
CA TYR A 179 6.02 9.29 -10.83
C TYR A 179 7.33 9.54 -10.07
N HIS A 180 8.33 10.11 -10.72
CA HIS A 180 9.59 10.48 -10.07
C HIS A 180 9.41 11.51 -8.95
N ARG A 181 8.60 12.56 -9.14
CA ARG A 181 8.32 13.55 -8.10
C ARG A 181 7.59 12.91 -6.92
N ARG A 182 6.49 12.18 -7.19
CA ARG A 182 5.70 11.56 -6.14
C ARG A 182 6.50 10.53 -5.33
N ALA A 183 7.30 9.72 -6.01
CA ALA A 183 8.20 8.77 -5.35
C ALA A 183 9.25 9.49 -4.50
N ALA A 184 9.84 10.59 -4.95
CA ALA A 184 10.82 11.36 -4.18
C ALA A 184 10.20 11.95 -2.90
N ASP A 185 8.99 12.50 -3.00
CA ASP A 185 8.25 13.02 -1.84
C ASP A 185 7.91 11.90 -0.85
N TYR A 186 7.46 10.74 -1.34
CA TYR A 186 7.13 9.60 -0.49
C TYR A 186 8.37 8.96 0.15
N LEU A 187 9.47 8.83 -0.59
CA LEU A 187 10.75 8.35 -0.06
C LEU A 187 11.29 9.27 1.05
N THR A 188 11.08 10.58 0.94
CA THR A 188 11.43 11.53 2.00
C THR A 188 10.62 11.27 3.28
N GLN A 189 9.32 10.99 3.15
CA GLN A 189 8.47 10.64 4.28
C GLN A 189 8.87 9.29 4.90
N LEU A 190 9.18 8.29 4.08
CA LEU A 190 9.64 6.98 4.55
C LEU A 190 10.99 7.06 5.26
N ALA A 191 11.95 7.82 4.74
CA ALA A 191 13.23 8.02 5.39
C ALA A 191 13.09 8.70 6.77
N HIS A 192 12.18 9.66 6.87
CA HIS A 192 11.86 10.28 8.16
C HIS A 192 11.19 9.30 9.13
N LEU A 193 10.24 8.50 8.63
CA LEU A 193 9.59 7.44 9.42
C LEU A 193 10.63 6.43 9.93
N ASP A 194 11.52 5.95 9.06
CA ASP A 194 12.59 5.00 9.42
C ASP A 194 13.48 5.56 10.52
N HIS A 195 13.91 6.82 10.39
CA HIS A 195 14.69 7.51 11.40
C HIS A 195 13.96 7.59 12.76
N CYS A 196 12.68 8.01 12.74
CA CYS A 196 11.88 8.12 13.96
C CYS A 196 11.64 6.77 14.63
N ILE A 197 11.43 5.69 13.86
CA ILE A 197 11.30 4.32 14.40
C ILE A 197 12.60 3.90 15.08
N ALA A 198 13.73 4.04 14.37
CA ALA A 198 15.04 3.64 14.90
C ALA A 198 15.36 4.38 16.20
N TRP A 199 15.11 5.68 16.23
CA TRP A 199 15.29 6.49 17.43
C TRP A 199 14.37 6.07 18.57
N ALA A 200 13.07 5.88 18.31
CA ALA A 200 12.08 5.55 19.32
C ALA A 200 12.31 4.15 19.92
N ILE A 201 12.55 3.14 19.08
CA ILE A 201 12.90 1.78 19.56
C ILE A 201 14.24 1.82 20.34
N GLY A 202 15.17 2.68 19.91
CA GLY A 202 16.43 2.90 20.61
C GLY A 202 16.27 3.39 22.05
N THR A 203 15.15 4.02 22.42
CA THR A 203 14.86 4.46 23.81
C THR A 203 14.47 3.32 24.74
N LEU A 204 14.01 2.17 24.22
CA LEU A 204 13.74 0.98 25.02
C LEU A 204 15.05 0.40 25.57
N ALA A 205 15.04 -0.06 26.83
CA ALA A 205 16.17 -0.83 27.36
C ALA A 205 16.32 -2.15 26.57
N PRO A 206 17.54 -2.66 26.36
CA PRO A 206 17.75 -3.89 25.58
C PRO A 206 16.89 -5.09 26.01
N PRO A 207 16.63 -5.36 27.31
CA PRO A 207 15.74 -6.47 27.71
C PRO A 207 14.28 -6.30 27.28
N GLN A 208 13.85 -5.07 27.01
CA GLN A 208 12.48 -4.75 26.57
C GLN A 208 12.28 -4.93 25.04
N ARG A 209 13.35 -4.97 24.26
CA ARG A 209 13.30 -5.09 22.80
C ARG A 209 13.05 -6.51 22.32
N LYS A 210 12.04 -7.17 22.91
CA LYS A 210 11.65 -8.54 22.61
C LYS A 210 10.25 -8.57 22.04
N LEU A 211 10.05 -9.31 20.94
CA LEU A 211 8.76 -9.54 20.30
C LEU A 211 8.40 -11.02 20.40
N LEU A 212 7.22 -11.32 20.92
CA LEU A 212 6.51 -12.56 20.69
C LEU A 212 5.15 -12.22 20.08
N THR A 213 4.93 -12.68 18.87
CA THR A 213 3.77 -12.33 18.06
C THR A 213 2.93 -13.57 17.74
N TYR A 214 1.67 -13.38 17.40
CA TYR A 214 0.88 -14.49 16.87
C TYR A 214 1.40 -14.90 15.49
N HIS A 215 1.37 -13.98 14.53
CA HIS A 215 1.91 -14.19 13.19
C HIS A 215 3.40 -13.81 13.13
N ASP A 216 4.16 -14.59 12.38
CA ASP A 216 5.61 -14.49 12.26
C ASP A 216 6.01 -13.58 11.09
N SER A 217 5.81 -12.28 11.26
CA SER A 217 6.03 -11.28 10.20
C SER A 217 7.18 -10.28 10.49
N TRP A 218 7.77 -10.33 11.68
CA TRP A 218 8.60 -9.24 12.21
C TRP A 218 10.13 -9.40 12.09
N PRO A 219 10.73 -10.42 11.48
CA PRO A 219 12.18 -10.61 11.58
C PRO A 219 13.00 -9.52 10.88
N TYR A 220 12.52 -8.99 9.74
CA TYR A 220 13.23 -7.91 9.04
C TYR A 220 13.09 -6.56 9.75
N PHE A 221 11.93 -6.29 10.37
CA PHE A 221 11.75 -5.17 11.28
C PHE A 221 12.69 -5.28 12.48
N ALA A 222 12.71 -6.41 13.14
CA ALA A 222 13.55 -6.64 14.32
C ALA A 222 15.03 -6.47 14.01
N ARG A 223 15.49 -7.00 12.88
CA ARG A 223 16.88 -6.84 12.41
C ARG A 223 17.22 -5.36 12.19
N ARG A 224 16.31 -4.59 11.56
CA ARG A 224 16.53 -3.17 11.25
C ARG A 224 16.63 -2.30 12.50
N TYR A 225 15.75 -2.53 13.46
CA TYR A 225 15.58 -1.63 14.62
C TYR A 225 16.15 -2.17 15.92
N GLY A 226 16.94 -3.25 15.87
CA GLY A 226 17.65 -3.78 17.04
C GLY A 226 16.71 -4.43 18.07
N MET A 227 15.65 -5.09 17.59
CA MET A 227 14.77 -5.93 18.39
C MET A 227 15.09 -7.41 18.20
N THR A 228 14.54 -8.27 19.03
CA THR A 228 14.66 -9.72 18.95
C THR A 228 13.27 -10.35 18.89
N VAL A 229 12.97 -11.09 17.82
CA VAL A 229 11.81 -11.97 17.77
C VAL A 229 12.16 -13.23 18.55
N VAL A 230 11.51 -13.42 19.71
CA VAL A 230 11.78 -14.56 20.60
C VAL A 230 10.87 -15.76 20.30
N GLY A 231 9.80 -15.54 19.54
CA GLY A 231 8.89 -16.61 19.13
C GLY A 231 7.70 -16.11 18.32
N ALA A 232 7.07 -17.03 17.61
CA ALA A 232 5.77 -16.86 16.99
C ALA A 232 4.84 -17.98 17.47
N VAL A 233 3.55 -17.66 17.61
CA VAL A 233 2.55 -18.62 18.10
C VAL A 233 2.05 -19.51 16.97
N GLN A 234 1.88 -18.93 15.78
CA GLN A 234 1.35 -19.61 14.61
C GLN A 234 2.38 -20.60 14.03
N PRO A 235 2.04 -21.90 13.89
CA PRO A 235 2.94 -22.88 13.25
C PRO A 235 3.13 -22.63 11.75
N ALA A 236 4.14 -23.29 11.18
CA ALA A 236 4.49 -23.18 9.76
C ALA A 236 3.37 -23.59 8.77
N ASN A 237 2.36 -24.32 9.20
CA ASN A 237 1.18 -24.69 8.41
C ASN A 237 0.00 -23.72 8.60
N PHE A 238 0.22 -22.60 9.29
CA PHE A 238 -0.79 -21.57 9.60
C PHE A 238 -2.02 -22.08 10.38
N SER A 239 -1.89 -23.21 11.07
CA SER A 239 -2.94 -23.76 11.94
C SER A 239 -2.86 -23.18 13.38
N GLU A 240 -3.81 -23.56 14.24
CA GLU A 240 -3.69 -23.30 15.67
C GLU A 240 -2.54 -24.14 16.27
N PRO A 241 -1.77 -23.60 17.24
CA PRO A 241 -0.68 -24.33 17.88
C PRO A 241 -1.17 -25.51 18.73
N ALA A 242 -0.39 -26.57 18.76
CA ALA A 242 -0.69 -27.73 19.61
C ALA A 242 -0.53 -27.39 21.12
N PRO A 243 -1.26 -28.05 22.04
CA PRO A 243 -1.18 -27.77 23.48
C PRO A 243 0.24 -27.79 24.04
N ARG A 244 1.10 -28.69 23.54
CA ARG A 244 2.51 -28.78 23.94
C ARG A 244 3.30 -27.52 23.55
N GLU A 245 3.01 -26.95 22.40
CA GLU A 245 3.65 -25.72 21.90
C GLU A 245 3.20 -24.53 22.73
N VAL A 246 1.92 -24.45 23.07
CA VAL A 246 1.35 -23.45 23.98
C VAL A 246 2.07 -23.47 25.32
N ALA A 247 2.21 -24.67 25.96
CA ALA A 247 2.92 -24.80 27.22
C ALA A 247 4.37 -24.32 27.14
N ARG A 248 5.09 -24.69 26.06
CA ARG A 248 6.47 -24.26 25.85
C ARG A 248 6.58 -22.73 25.71
N LEU A 249 5.65 -22.08 24.98
CA LEU A 249 5.65 -20.63 24.82
C LEU A 249 5.38 -19.91 26.15
N ILE A 250 4.49 -20.46 27.01
CA ILE A 250 4.24 -19.91 28.36
C ILE A 250 5.52 -19.96 29.22
N ASP A 251 6.22 -21.08 29.20
CA ASP A 251 7.46 -21.23 29.98
C ASP A 251 8.56 -20.32 29.44
N GLN A 252 8.68 -20.18 28.12
CA GLN A 252 9.63 -19.27 27.46
C GLN A 252 9.37 -17.81 27.83
N LEU A 253 8.12 -17.34 27.78
CA LEU A 253 7.74 -15.99 28.17
C LEU A 253 8.16 -15.64 29.60
N ARG A 254 7.98 -16.59 30.53
CA ARG A 254 8.37 -16.44 31.94
C ARG A 254 9.89 -16.37 32.09
N GLN A 255 10.61 -17.31 31.45
CA GLN A 255 12.08 -17.40 31.54
C GLN A 255 12.78 -16.20 30.92
N GLU A 256 12.29 -15.72 29.78
CA GLU A 256 12.90 -14.62 29.06
C GLU A 256 12.40 -13.24 29.51
N HIS A 257 11.46 -13.18 30.45
CA HIS A 257 10.87 -11.93 30.95
C HIS A 257 10.34 -11.05 29.83
N VAL A 258 9.63 -11.64 28.85
CA VAL A 258 9.00 -10.91 27.74
C VAL A 258 7.85 -10.07 28.29
N PRO A 259 7.82 -8.74 28.09
CA PRO A 259 6.84 -7.89 28.75
C PRO A 259 5.43 -7.98 28.17
N ALA A 260 5.32 -8.29 26.87
CA ALA A 260 4.05 -8.34 26.16
C ALA A 260 4.07 -9.35 25.02
N VAL A 261 2.89 -9.86 24.67
CA VAL A 261 2.64 -10.65 23.46
C VAL A 261 1.64 -9.94 22.56
N PHE A 262 1.83 -10.08 21.26
CA PHE A 262 1.12 -9.30 20.25
C PHE A 262 0.27 -10.19 19.36
N GLY A 263 -1.02 -9.89 19.25
CA GLY A 263 -1.95 -10.50 18.30
C GLY A 263 -1.74 -9.97 16.88
N SER A 264 -2.44 -10.58 15.94
CA SER A 264 -2.50 -10.16 14.54
C SER A 264 -3.93 -9.71 14.21
N GLU A 265 -4.06 -8.76 13.30
CA GLU A 265 -5.35 -8.29 12.81
C GLU A 265 -6.06 -9.32 11.94
N VAL A 266 -5.28 -10.18 11.28
CA VAL A 266 -5.79 -11.24 10.40
C VAL A 266 -6.15 -12.50 11.20
N PHE A 267 -5.45 -12.74 12.31
CA PHE A 267 -5.56 -13.97 13.09
C PHE A 267 -5.99 -13.69 14.55
N PRO A 268 -7.26 -13.33 14.80
CA PRO A 268 -7.74 -13.16 16.18
C PRO A 268 -7.66 -14.50 16.92
N SER A 269 -6.82 -14.59 17.95
CA SER A 269 -6.53 -15.85 18.64
C SER A 269 -6.86 -15.81 20.13
N LYS A 270 -7.82 -16.64 20.57
CA LYS A 270 -8.09 -16.89 21.99
C LYS A 270 -6.93 -17.62 22.67
N VAL A 271 -6.14 -18.37 21.90
CA VAL A 271 -4.97 -19.09 22.42
C VAL A 271 -3.90 -18.11 22.87
N LEU A 272 -3.64 -17.05 22.10
CA LEU A 272 -2.66 -16.02 22.49
C LEU A 272 -3.07 -15.30 23.79
N GLN A 273 -4.36 -14.96 23.92
CA GLN A 273 -4.87 -14.37 25.17
C GLN A 273 -4.68 -15.30 26.37
N LYS A 274 -4.91 -16.61 26.20
CA LYS A 274 -4.66 -17.62 27.22
C LYS A 274 -3.17 -17.71 27.57
N ILE A 275 -2.30 -17.75 26.58
CA ILE A 275 -0.83 -17.74 26.76
C ILE A 275 -0.42 -16.53 27.60
N ALA A 276 -0.89 -15.32 27.24
CA ALA A 276 -0.58 -14.09 27.98
C ALA A 276 -1.02 -14.17 29.46
N THR A 277 -2.26 -14.62 29.69
CA THR A 277 -2.82 -14.73 31.03
C THR A 277 -2.04 -15.73 31.88
N GLU A 278 -1.73 -16.90 31.35
CA GLU A 278 -0.99 -17.94 32.09
C GLU A 278 0.48 -17.58 32.31
N ALA A 279 1.10 -16.87 31.33
CA ALA A 279 2.46 -16.38 31.49
C ALA A 279 2.56 -15.17 32.44
N GLY A 280 1.46 -14.48 32.71
CA GLY A 280 1.45 -13.24 33.49
C GLY A 280 2.00 -12.03 32.75
N VAL A 281 1.87 -11.99 31.40
CA VAL A 281 2.36 -10.92 30.55
C VAL A 281 1.22 -10.12 29.93
N ARG A 282 1.51 -8.91 29.46
CA ARG A 282 0.49 -8.06 28.79
C ARG A 282 0.07 -8.68 27.46
N TYR A 283 -1.24 -8.80 27.24
CA TYR A 283 -1.81 -9.12 25.94
C TYR A 283 -2.11 -7.83 25.17
N VAL A 284 -1.59 -7.73 23.96
CA VAL A 284 -1.84 -6.64 23.01
C VAL A 284 -2.59 -7.22 21.82
N THR A 285 -3.77 -6.68 21.53
CA THR A 285 -4.70 -7.32 20.59
C THR A 285 -4.21 -7.35 19.17
N THR A 286 -3.44 -6.32 18.71
CA THR A 286 -3.25 -6.13 17.28
C THR A 286 -1.92 -5.47 16.97
N LEU A 287 -1.06 -6.19 16.23
CA LEU A 287 -0.10 -5.61 15.29
C LEU A 287 -0.60 -5.87 13.87
N ARG A 288 -0.29 -4.96 12.96
CA ARG A 288 -0.74 -4.99 11.57
C ARG A 288 0.42 -5.29 10.64
N ASP A 289 0.29 -6.32 9.85
CA ASP A 289 1.29 -6.65 8.83
C ASP A 289 0.73 -6.61 7.41
N ASP A 290 -0.51 -7.06 7.20
CA ASP A 290 -1.18 -7.12 5.90
C ASP A 290 -2.31 -6.09 5.72
N VAL A 291 -2.83 -5.52 6.83
CA VAL A 291 -4.03 -4.65 6.81
C VAL A 291 -3.69 -3.24 7.24
N LEU A 292 -4.14 -2.27 6.45
CA LEU A 292 -3.99 -0.86 6.76
C LEU A 292 -4.96 -0.44 7.88
N PRO A 293 -4.60 0.53 8.74
CA PRO A 293 -5.50 1.01 9.80
C PRO A 293 -6.66 1.83 9.22
N GLY A 294 -7.78 1.90 9.95
CA GLY A 294 -8.95 2.70 9.54
C GLY A 294 -9.70 2.12 8.35
N GLN A 295 -10.35 2.99 7.60
CA GLN A 295 -11.14 2.64 6.42
C GLN A 295 -10.54 3.28 5.16
N PRO A 296 -10.76 2.70 3.96
CA PRO A 296 -10.35 3.31 2.71
C PRO A 296 -10.81 4.77 2.60
N GLY A 297 -9.87 5.67 2.30
CA GLY A 297 -10.12 7.12 2.22
C GLY A 297 -9.78 7.90 3.49
N GLU A 298 -9.57 7.25 4.62
CA GLU A 298 -9.05 7.92 5.83
C GLU A 298 -7.53 8.17 5.70
N ALA A 299 -7.05 9.24 6.32
CA ALA A 299 -5.64 9.65 6.25
C ALA A 299 -4.68 8.57 6.78
N ASP A 300 -5.11 7.82 7.79
CA ASP A 300 -4.32 6.76 8.41
C ASP A 300 -4.38 5.43 7.64
N HIS A 301 -5.30 5.29 6.67
CA HIS A 301 -5.39 4.11 5.82
C HIS A 301 -4.26 4.10 4.79
N SER A 302 -3.04 3.90 5.28
CA SER A 302 -1.80 3.96 4.51
C SER A 302 -0.71 3.10 5.15
N TYR A 303 0.32 2.76 4.39
CA TYR A 303 1.50 2.07 4.91
C TYR A 303 2.19 2.85 6.05
N ILE A 304 2.34 4.18 5.91
CA ILE A 304 2.90 5.02 6.98
C ILE A 304 2.00 4.96 8.21
N GLY A 305 0.68 5.03 8.04
CA GLY A 305 -0.29 4.88 9.12
C GLY A 305 -0.18 3.52 9.83
N MET A 306 0.00 2.45 9.05
CA MET A 306 0.21 1.09 9.59
C MET A 306 1.48 1.01 10.44
N MET A 307 2.61 1.48 9.93
CA MET A 307 3.87 1.47 10.67
C MET A 307 3.80 2.35 11.92
N ARG A 308 3.14 3.52 11.82
CA ARG A 308 2.92 4.40 12.97
C ARG A 308 2.08 3.72 14.07
N HIS A 309 0.99 3.05 13.68
CA HIS A 309 0.16 2.28 14.61
C HIS A 309 0.98 1.20 15.32
N ASN A 310 1.74 0.40 14.57
CA ASN A 310 2.54 -0.70 15.09
C ASN A 310 3.60 -0.23 16.09
N VAL A 311 4.37 0.79 15.72
CA VAL A 311 5.45 1.30 16.58
C VAL A 311 4.91 1.93 17.85
N THR A 312 3.83 2.73 17.76
CA THR A 312 3.12 3.26 18.93
C THR A 312 2.69 2.12 19.86
N THR A 313 2.05 1.11 19.31
CA THR A 313 1.57 -0.07 20.06
C THR A 313 2.72 -0.85 20.73
N MET A 314 3.83 -1.05 20.01
CA MET A 314 5.01 -1.72 20.55
C MET A 314 5.64 -0.94 21.71
N LEU A 315 5.88 0.37 21.52
CA LEU A 315 6.50 1.21 22.55
C LEU A 315 5.70 1.20 23.83
N ASP A 316 4.37 1.44 23.75
CA ASP A 316 3.50 1.51 24.92
C ASP A 316 3.34 0.13 25.61
N ALA A 317 3.49 -0.97 24.88
CA ALA A 317 3.39 -2.31 25.42
C ALA A 317 4.69 -2.80 26.08
N LEU A 318 5.84 -2.36 25.56
CA LEU A 318 7.17 -2.81 25.98
C LEU A 318 7.78 -1.94 27.09
N GLY A 319 7.00 -1.03 27.67
CA GLY A 319 7.44 -0.19 28.78
C GLY A 319 8.15 1.10 28.38
N GLY A 320 8.06 1.47 27.10
CA GLY A 320 8.44 2.79 26.60
C GLY A 320 7.28 3.78 26.59
N THR A 321 7.43 4.86 25.82
CA THR A 321 6.37 5.85 25.56
C THR A 321 6.35 6.22 24.09
N SER A 322 5.14 6.20 23.50
CA SER A 322 4.91 6.62 22.12
C SER A 322 4.95 8.15 21.93
N ALA A 323 4.95 8.93 23.02
CA ALA A 323 4.94 10.40 22.93
C ALA A 323 6.16 10.95 22.19
N SER A 324 7.36 10.41 22.46
CA SER A 324 8.59 10.80 21.78
C SER A 324 8.56 10.44 20.29
N PHE A 325 8.08 9.29 19.93
CA PHE A 325 7.90 8.88 18.53
C PHE A 325 6.94 9.80 17.78
N THR A 326 5.79 10.14 18.40
CA THR A 326 4.83 11.09 17.84
C THR A 326 5.47 12.46 17.63
N THR A 327 6.25 12.94 18.60
CA THR A 327 6.97 14.23 18.50
C THR A 327 7.99 14.20 17.36
N CYS A 328 8.73 13.11 17.21
CA CYS A 328 9.67 12.94 16.08
C CYS A 328 8.95 13.05 14.73
N LEU A 329 7.83 12.35 14.56
CA LEU A 329 7.08 12.36 13.31
C LEU A 329 6.46 13.73 12.97
N GLN A 330 6.20 14.57 13.97
CA GLN A 330 5.69 15.93 13.78
C GLN A 330 6.79 16.93 13.43
N ALA A 331 8.04 16.61 13.73
CA ALA A 331 9.17 17.45 13.33
C ALA A 331 9.39 17.37 11.81
N PRO A 332 9.84 18.45 11.17
CA PRO A 332 10.19 18.37 9.75
C PRO A 332 11.33 17.37 9.54
N PRO A 333 11.34 16.62 8.42
CA PRO A 333 12.46 15.76 8.08
C PRO A 333 13.79 16.51 8.14
N THR A 334 14.76 15.97 8.85
CA THR A 334 16.13 16.54 8.82
C THR A 334 16.72 16.29 7.43
N ARG A 335 17.17 17.37 6.78
CA ARG A 335 17.83 17.32 5.47
C ARG A 335 19.16 16.60 5.53
#